data_9631a3a012368a87c6a01a3d6c6a5e1f
#
_entry.id   9631a3a012368a87c6a01a3d6c6a5e1f
#
_cell.length_a   1.000
_cell.length_b   1.000
_cell.length_c   1.000
_cell.angle_alpha   90.00
_cell.angle_beta   90.00
_cell.angle_gamma   90.00
#
_symmetry.space_group_name_H-M   'P 1'
#
loop_
_entity.id
_entity.type
_entity.pdbx_description
1 polymer ?
#
loop_
_entity_poly.entity_id
_entity_poly.type
_entity_poly.pdbx_seq_one_letter_code
_entity_poly.pdbx_strand_id
1 'polypeptide(L)'
;MKNLLCLLILCFCFSAFRAQQTEVHSVKYEELEKKIQEEGDKLLVVNFWATTCAPCVKELPDFMEVNNKFKDNPKFKMILVSLDRLVDQERVIKFIKNKNLTAEVILLDDIKRMNTWIPKFEKNWDGNIPVTIFYKNGEKVHFNDGEMSKEDLEKTINNHLK
;
A
#
# COMPACT_ATOMS: atom_id res chain seq x y z
N MET A 1 -18.93 18.99 52.63
CA MET A 1 -19.11 19.37 51.22
C MET A 1 -17.77 19.34 50.42
N LYS A 2 -16.73 18.66 50.90
CA LYS A 2 -15.43 18.59 50.17
C LYS A 2 -15.17 17.27 49.44
N ASN A 3 -16.04 16.26 49.59
CA ASN A 3 -15.81 14.91 49.03
C ASN A 3 -16.61 14.60 47.73
N LEU A 4 -17.44 15.56 47.25
CA LEU A 4 -18.25 15.34 46.06
C LEU A 4 -17.56 15.80 44.75
N LEU A 5 -16.49 16.61 44.86
CA LEU A 5 -15.77 17.16 43.71
C LEU A 5 -14.71 16.23 43.13
N CYS A 6 -14.23 15.23 43.91
CA CYS A 6 -13.24 14.28 43.42
C CYS A 6 -13.79 13.12 42.58
N LEU A 7 -15.11 12.88 42.58
CA LEU A 7 -15.71 11.76 41.86
C LEU A 7 -16.02 12.09 40.37
N LEU A 8 -16.00 13.37 39.99
CA LEU A 8 -16.32 13.80 38.63
C LEU A 8 -15.12 13.88 37.68
N ILE A 9 -13.89 13.75 38.18
CA ILE A 9 -12.69 13.84 37.32
C ILE A 9 -12.21 12.45 36.85
N LEU A 10 -12.73 11.35 37.41
CA LEU A 10 -12.31 9.99 37.02
C LEU A 10 -13.04 9.39 35.82
N CYS A 11 -14.02 10.07 35.24
CA CYS A 11 -14.83 9.55 34.14
C CYS A 11 -14.42 10.00 32.73
N PHE A 12 -13.34 10.77 32.55
CA PHE A 12 -13.03 11.36 31.24
C PHE A 12 -11.80 10.79 30.52
N CYS A 13 -11.23 9.67 30.99
CA CYS A 13 -10.12 9.00 30.32
C CYS A 13 -10.50 7.65 29.69
N PHE A 14 -11.72 7.48 29.23
CA PHE A 14 -12.01 6.47 28.20
C PHE A 14 -11.61 7.07 26.86
N SER A 15 -10.32 7.23 26.65
CA SER A 15 -9.74 7.38 25.31
C SER A 15 -10.21 6.18 24.52
N ALA A 16 -11.16 6.41 23.63
CA ALA A 16 -11.64 5.41 22.68
C ALA A 16 -10.41 4.93 21.91
N PHE A 17 -9.86 3.79 22.31
CA PHE A 17 -8.93 3.01 21.50
C PHE A 17 -9.76 2.53 20.33
N ARG A 18 -9.93 3.40 19.32
CA ARG A 18 -10.47 3.01 18.02
C ARG A 18 -9.48 1.99 17.47
N ALA A 19 -9.80 0.73 17.63
CA ALA A 19 -9.16 -0.31 16.84
C ALA A 19 -9.27 0.18 15.38
N GLN A 20 -8.14 0.54 14.79
CA GLN A 20 -8.07 0.96 13.39
C GLN A 20 -8.49 -0.26 12.58
N GLN A 21 -9.76 -0.28 12.20
CA GLN A 21 -10.30 -1.35 11.37
C GLN A 21 -9.55 -1.24 10.05
N THR A 22 -8.76 -2.26 9.73
CA THR A 22 -8.06 -2.33 8.46
C THR A 22 -9.13 -2.48 7.38
N GLU A 23 -9.47 -1.39 6.74
CA GLU A 23 -10.39 -1.36 5.63
C GLU A 23 -9.57 -1.47 4.33
N VAL A 24 -9.91 -2.44 3.50
CA VAL A 24 -9.31 -2.62 2.18
C VAL A 24 -10.34 -2.17 1.16
N HIS A 25 -10.06 -1.06 0.50
CA HIS A 25 -10.92 -0.56 -0.57
C HIS A 25 -10.70 -1.37 -1.85
N SER A 26 -11.81 -1.80 -2.45
CA SER A 26 -11.79 -2.43 -3.77
C SER A 26 -12.07 -1.36 -4.82
N VAL A 27 -11.23 -1.31 -5.86
CA VAL A 27 -11.31 -0.32 -6.93
C VAL A 27 -11.19 -0.96 -8.30
N LYS A 28 -11.62 -0.26 -9.34
CA LYS A 28 -11.33 -0.58 -10.75
C LYS A 28 -10.07 0.17 -11.21
N TYR A 29 -9.57 -0.21 -12.40
CA TYR A 29 -8.35 0.40 -12.96
C TYR A 29 -8.41 1.93 -12.98
N GLU A 30 -9.51 2.50 -13.45
CA GLU A 30 -9.66 3.94 -13.62
C GLU A 30 -9.59 4.71 -12.28
N GLU A 31 -10.09 4.10 -11.21
CA GLU A 31 -10.03 4.67 -9.85
C GLU A 31 -8.60 4.58 -9.30
N LEU A 32 -7.90 3.47 -9.55
CA LEU A 32 -6.48 3.32 -9.16
C LEU A 32 -5.60 4.31 -9.93
N GLU A 33 -5.81 4.45 -11.26
CA GLU A 33 -5.10 5.42 -12.09
C GLU A 33 -5.30 6.85 -11.58
N LYS A 34 -6.54 7.23 -11.30
CA LYS A 34 -6.88 8.54 -10.72
C LYS A 34 -6.16 8.76 -9.39
N LYS A 35 -6.19 7.74 -8.50
CA LYS A 35 -5.49 7.81 -7.20
C LYS A 35 -3.99 8.02 -7.37
N ILE A 36 -3.35 7.34 -8.31
CA ILE A 36 -1.92 7.54 -8.62
C ILE A 36 -1.66 8.99 -9.03
N GLN A 37 -2.51 9.57 -9.89
CA GLN A 37 -2.38 10.96 -10.33
C GLN A 37 -2.60 11.97 -9.20
N GLU A 38 -3.53 11.69 -8.27
CA GLU A 38 -3.85 12.56 -7.14
C GLU A 38 -2.74 12.65 -6.08
N GLU A 39 -1.78 11.72 -6.06
CA GLU A 39 -0.63 11.80 -5.14
C GLU A 39 0.35 12.92 -5.50
N GLY A 40 0.19 13.55 -6.65
CA GLY A 40 0.84 14.80 -7.03
C GLY A 40 2.37 14.69 -7.08
N ASP A 41 3.05 15.57 -6.34
CA ASP A 41 4.51 15.68 -6.33
C ASP A 41 5.24 14.64 -5.45
N LYS A 42 4.51 13.74 -4.82
CA LYS A 42 5.11 12.67 -4.02
C LYS A 42 5.83 11.67 -4.92
N LEU A 43 6.88 11.08 -4.37
CA LEU A 43 7.37 9.80 -4.88
C LEU A 43 6.41 8.71 -4.40
N LEU A 44 5.67 8.15 -5.34
CA LEU A 44 4.73 7.06 -5.08
C LEU A 44 5.35 5.74 -5.51
N VAL A 45 5.41 4.78 -4.59
CA VAL A 45 5.80 3.38 -4.85
C VAL A 45 4.53 2.54 -4.90
N VAL A 46 4.28 1.90 -6.04
CA VAL A 46 3.12 1.02 -6.26
C VAL A 46 3.63 -0.40 -6.50
N ASN A 47 3.37 -1.31 -5.56
CA ASN A 47 3.75 -2.71 -5.69
C ASN A 47 2.51 -3.56 -5.94
N PHE A 48 2.53 -4.35 -7.02
CA PHE A 48 1.46 -5.29 -7.38
C PHE A 48 1.79 -6.69 -6.84
N TRP A 49 0.87 -7.26 -6.08
CA TRP A 49 1.06 -8.50 -5.34
C TRP A 49 -0.23 -9.30 -5.18
N ALA A 50 -0.15 -10.51 -4.64
CA ALA A 50 -1.31 -11.27 -4.19
C ALA A 50 -0.95 -12.14 -2.98
N THR A 51 -1.94 -12.48 -2.16
CA THR A 51 -1.73 -13.34 -0.97
C THR A 51 -1.26 -14.75 -1.30
N THR A 52 -1.48 -15.20 -2.52
CA THR A 52 -1.09 -16.53 -3.04
C THR A 52 0.21 -16.51 -3.83
N CYS A 53 0.82 -15.36 -4.03
CA CYS A 53 2.07 -15.18 -4.75
C CYS A 53 3.25 -15.33 -3.78
N ALA A 54 3.95 -16.47 -3.80
CA ALA A 54 5.03 -16.75 -2.87
C ALA A 54 6.19 -15.75 -2.93
N PRO A 55 6.73 -15.34 -4.10
CA PRO A 55 7.78 -14.32 -4.18
C PRO A 55 7.29 -12.96 -3.67
N CYS A 56 6.02 -12.57 -3.98
CA CYS A 56 5.46 -11.33 -3.44
C CYS A 56 5.45 -11.33 -1.91
N VAL A 57 4.96 -12.41 -1.30
CA VAL A 57 4.87 -12.55 0.16
C VAL A 57 6.26 -12.51 0.82
N LYS A 58 7.28 -13.00 0.12
CA LYS A 58 8.66 -13.04 0.59
C LYS A 58 9.28 -11.64 0.69
N GLU A 59 9.00 -10.74 -0.28
CA GLU A 59 9.57 -9.38 -0.28
C GLU A 59 8.84 -8.39 0.65
N LEU A 60 7.56 -8.65 1.01
CA LEU A 60 6.75 -7.72 1.79
C LEU A 60 7.37 -7.28 3.13
N PRO A 61 8.07 -8.11 3.92
CA PRO A 61 8.73 -7.66 5.14
C PRO A 61 9.73 -6.52 4.88
N ASP A 62 10.56 -6.64 3.85
CA ASP A 62 11.53 -5.63 3.44
C ASP A 62 10.82 -4.33 3.00
N PHE A 63 9.73 -4.46 2.23
CA PHE A 63 8.89 -3.34 1.83
C PHE A 63 8.29 -2.60 3.06
N MET A 64 7.87 -3.34 4.10
CA MET A 64 7.35 -2.71 5.33
C MET A 64 8.44 -2.02 6.13
N GLU A 65 9.64 -2.58 6.21
CA GLU A 65 10.77 -1.89 6.85
C GLU A 65 11.09 -0.57 6.12
N VAL A 66 11.15 -0.60 4.79
CA VAL A 66 11.39 0.58 3.97
C VAL A 66 10.23 1.57 4.09
N ASN A 67 8.98 1.11 4.02
CA ASN A 67 7.83 1.98 4.23
C ASN A 67 7.89 2.69 5.59
N ASN A 68 8.19 1.97 6.66
CA ASN A 68 8.29 2.55 8.00
C ASN A 68 9.41 3.60 8.11
N LYS A 69 10.48 3.46 7.34
CA LYS A 69 11.57 4.44 7.27
C LYS A 69 11.16 5.75 6.59
N PHE A 70 10.31 5.68 5.56
CA PHE A 70 9.97 6.83 4.72
C PHE A 70 8.56 7.39 4.91
N LYS A 71 7.62 6.65 5.53
CA LYS A 71 6.19 7.02 5.62
C LYS A 71 5.90 8.39 6.24
N ASP A 72 6.80 8.87 7.11
CA ASP A 72 6.65 10.18 7.76
C ASP A 72 7.19 11.33 6.90
N ASN A 73 7.79 11.03 5.74
CA ASN A 73 8.19 12.03 4.75
C ASN A 73 6.96 12.45 3.92
N PRO A 74 6.54 13.73 3.93
CA PRO A 74 5.35 14.18 3.22
C PRO A 74 5.44 14.01 1.69
N LYS A 75 6.67 13.84 1.16
CA LYS A 75 6.92 13.60 -0.27
C LYS A 75 7.02 12.12 -0.65
N PHE A 76 6.68 11.22 0.25
CA PHE A 76 6.73 9.77 0.01
C PHE A 76 5.37 9.12 0.26
N LYS A 77 5.04 8.12 -0.54
CA LYS A 77 3.94 7.21 -0.29
C LYS A 77 4.20 5.84 -0.89
N MET A 78 3.76 4.79 -0.20
CA MET A 78 3.75 3.42 -0.70
C MET A 78 2.33 2.88 -0.72
N ILE A 79 1.95 2.26 -1.82
CA ILE A 79 0.66 1.57 -2.01
C ILE A 79 0.94 0.14 -2.44
N LEU A 80 0.31 -0.82 -1.75
CA LEU A 80 0.31 -2.22 -2.13
C LEU A 80 -1.01 -2.54 -2.85
N VAL A 81 -0.94 -2.87 -4.13
CA VAL A 81 -2.10 -3.21 -4.96
C VAL A 81 -2.26 -4.72 -5.01
N SER A 82 -3.25 -5.24 -4.29
CA SER A 82 -3.58 -6.67 -4.32
C SER A 82 -4.35 -7.03 -5.59
N LEU A 83 -3.90 -8.08 -6.26
CA LEU A 83 -4.59 -8.72 -7.39
C LEU A 83 -5.40 -9.95 -6.95
N ASP A 84 -5.66 -10.11 -5.65
CA ASP A 84 -6.61 -11.10 -5.17
C ASP A 84 -8.03 -10.78 -5.67
N ARG A 85 -8.88 -11.80 -5.81
CA ARG A 85 -10.27 -11.58 -6.24
C ARG A 85 -11.07 -10.93 -5.12
N LEU A 86 -12.10 -10.16 -5.47
CA LEU A 86 -12.99 -9.51 -4.50
C LEU A 86 -13.61 -10.52 -3.51
N VAL A 87 -13.95 -11.72 -3.97
CA VAL A 87 -14.49 -12.79 -3.09
C VAL A 87 -13.50 -13.25 -2.03
N ASP A 88 -12.22 -12.97 -2.20
CA ASP A 88 -11.13 -13.33 -1.29
C ASP A 88 -10.71 -12.15 -0.37
N GLN A 89 -11.45 -11.03 -0.37
CA GLN A 89 -11.10 -9.80 0.37
C GLN A 89 -10.87 -10.05 1.87
N GLU A 90 -11.64 -10.91 2.50
CA GLU A 90 -11.43 -11.26 3.91
C GLU A 90 -10.06 -11.93 4.15
N ARG A 91 -9.58 -12.75 3.19
CA ARG A 91 -8.24 -13.33 3.24
C ARG A 91 -7.17 -12.24 3.19
N VAL A 92 -7.34 -11.25 2.32
CA VAL A 92 -6.43 -10.10 2.21
C VAL A 92 -6.40 -9.31 3.53
N ILE A 93 -7.57 -9.01 4.12
CA ILE A 93 -7.66 -8.31 5.41
C ILE A 93 -6.96 -9.09 6.53
N LYS A 94 -7.18 -10.39 6.62
CA LYS A 94 -6.49 -11.26 7.59
C LYS A 94 -4.98 -11.28 7.37
N PHE A 95 -4.55 -11.34 6.10
CA PHE A 95 -3.14 -11.32 5.74
C PHE A 95 -2.46 -10.00 6.15
N ILE A 96 -3.07 -8.84 5.86
CA ILE A 96 -2.57 -7.52 6.28
C ILE A 96 -2.34 -7.47 7.79
N LYS A 97 -3.31 -7.92 8.59
CA LYS A 97 -3.22 -7.96 10.05
C LYS A 97 -2.11 -8.89 10.52
N ASN A 98 -2.07 -10.12 10.00
CA ASN A 98 -1.09 -11.14 10.42
C ASN A 98 0.34 -10.77 10.05
N LYS A 99 0.54 -10.06 8.94
CA LYS A 99 1.86 -9.63 8.44
C LYS A 99 2.20 -8.19 8.86
N ASN A 100 1.29 -7.52 9.58
CA ASN A 100 1.45 -6.14 10.03
C ASN A 100 1.84 -5.20 8.89
N LEU A 101 1.12 -5.27 7.76
CA LEU A 101 1.37 -4.39 6.62
C LEU A 101 0.97 -2.96 6.99
N THR A 102 1.93 -2.05 6.96
CA THR A 102 1.78 -0.65 7.38
C THR A 102 1.55 0.32 6.22
N ALA A 103 1.79 -0.11 4.99
CA ALA A 103 1.44 0.64 3.78
C ALA A 103 -0.07 0.57 3.50
N GLU A 104 -0.57 1.52 2.72
CA GLU A 104 -1.94 1.46 2.22
C GLU A 104 -2.12 0.24 1.31
N VAL A 105 -3.17 -0.55 1.52
CA VAL A 105 -3.51 -1.69 0.67
C VAL A 105 -4.80 -1.43 -0.08
N ILE A 106 -4.76 -1.61 -1.40
CA ILE A 106 -5.91 -1.49 -2.31
C ILE A 106 -6.10 -2.83 -3.01
N LEU A 107 -7.33 -3.27 -3.15
CA LEU A 107 -7.68 -4.46 -3.94
C LEU A 107 -8.12 -4.02 -5.34
N LEU A 108 -7.38 -4.42 -6.37
CA LEU A 108 -7.74 -4.13 -7.77
C LEU A 108 -8.67 -5.21 -8.31
N ASP A 109 -9.99 -4.97 -8.16
CA ASP A 109 -11.03 -5.88 -8.65
C ASP A 109 -11.30 -5.67 -10.15
N ASP A 110 -10.27 -5.92 -10.97
CA ASP A 110 -10.37 -5.71 -12.42
C ASP A 110 -9.66 -6.77 -13.27
N ILE A 111 -9.56 -7.98 -12.73
CA ILE A 111 -8.84 -9.11 -13.35
C ILE A 111 -9.36 -9.42 -14.76
N LYS A 112 -10.68 -9.28 -14.99
CA LYS A 112 -11.28 -9.57 -16.31
C LYS A 112 -10.77 -8.65 -17.42
N ARG A 113 -10.23 -7.47 -17.07
CA ARG A 113 -9.72 -6.48 -18.02
C ARG A 113 -8.19 -6.34 -17.99
N MET A 114 -7.45 -7.32 -17.44
CA MET A 114 -5.98 -7.26 -17.32
C MET A 114 -5.30 -6.89 -18.64
N ASN A 115 -5.71 -7.49 -19.74
CA ASN A 115 -5.16 -7.19 -21.09
C ASN A 115 -5.38 -5.73 -21.52
N THR A 116 -6.30 -5.01 -20.89
CA THR A 116 -6.61 -3.61 -21.20
C THR A 116 -5.77 -2.66 -20.34
N TRP A 117 -5.60 -2.95 -19.05
CA TRP A 117 -4.96 -2.00 -18.15
C TRP A 117 -3.48 -2.31 -17.86
N ILE A 118 -3.01 -3.57 -17.97
CA ILE A 118 -1.59 -3.90 -17.78
C ILE A 118 -0.69 -3.06 -18.71
N PRO A 119 -0.95 -2.98 -20.04
CA PRO A 119 -0.11 -2.20 -20.95
C PRO A 119 -0.13 -0.69 -20.68
N LYS A 120 -1.13 -0.19 -19.95
CA LYS A 120 -1.20 1.23 -19.56
C LYS A 120 -0.26 1.56 -18.41
N PHE A 121 -0.01 0.61 -17.52
CA PHE A 121 1.02 0.75 -16.49
C PHE A 121 2.43 0.59 -17.08
N GLU A 122 2.67 -0.50 -17.83
CA GLU A 122 3.93 -0.76 -18.49
C GLU A 122 3.69 -1.66 -19.73
N LYS A 123 4.21 -1.22 -20.89
CA LYS A 123 3.99 -1.92 -22.17
C LYS A 123 4.62 -3.31 -22.21
N ASN A 124 5.73 -3.48 -21.49
CA ASN A 124 6.49 -4.73 -21.46
C ASN A 124 6.10 -5.63 -20.28
N TRP A 125 5.13 -5.20 -19.45
CA TRP A 125 4.65 -6.04 -18.36
C TRP A 125 3.72 -7.13 -18.91
N ASP A 126 4.08 -8.38 -18.71
CA ASP A 126 3.30 -9.53 -19.16
C ASP A 126 2.22 -9.99 -18.17
N GLY A 127 2.08 -9.29 -17.02
CA GLY A 127 1.12 -9.60 -15.96
C GLY A 127 1.66 -10.47 -14.84
N ASN A 128 2.95 -10.84 -14.87
CA ASN A 128 3.61 -11.50 -13.75
C ASN A 128 3.70 -10.58 -12.52
N ILE A 129 3.65 -11.17 -11.33
CA ILE A 129 3.87 -10.48 -10.05
C ILE A 129 4.93 -11.22 -9.23
N PRO A 130 5.67 -10.49 -8.35
CA PRO A 130 5.52 -9.08 -8.01
C PRO A 130 6.04 -8.12 -9.09
N VAL A 131 5.49 -6.91 -9.11
CA VAL A 131 5.97 -5.81 -9.93
C VAL A 131 5.91 -4.54 -9.10
N THR A 132 6.96 -3.71 -9.18
CA THR A 132 6.99 -2.42 -8.49
C THR A 132 7.18 -1.28 -9.48
N ILE A 133 6.28 -0.29 -9.42
CA ILE A 133 6.30 0.89 -10.28
C ILE A 133 6.47 2.13 -9.40
N PHE A 134 7.36 3.02 -9.82
CA PHE A 134 7.61 4.28 -9.14
C PHE A 134 7.08 5.43 -9.99
N TYR A 135 6.33 6.31 -9.35
CA TYR A 135 5.79 7.52 -9.97
C TYR A 135 6.31 8.76 -9.26
N LYS A 136 6.56 9.82 -10.03
CA LYS A 136 6.89 11.16 -9.53
C LYS A 136 6.16 12.17 -10.40
N ASN A 137 5.43 13.10 -9.78
CA ASN A 137 4.60 14.07 -10.50
C ASN A 137 3.57 13.41 -11.45
N GLY A 138 3.03 12.24 -11.07
CA GLY A 138 2.12 11.47 -11.91
C GLY A 138 2.79 10.71 -13.07
N GLU A 139 4.08 10.88 -13.30
CA GLU A 139 4.83 10.18 -14.34
C GLU A 139 5.59 8.98 -13.81
N LYS A 140 5.62 7.88 -14.55
CA LYS A 140 6.41 6.71 -14.23
C LYS A 140 7.90 7.02 -14.38
N VAL A 141 8.67 6.86 -13.29
CA VAL A 141 10.11 7.12 -13.26
C VAL A 141 10.97 5.86 -13.16
N HIS A 142 10.37 4.74 -12.68
CA HIS A 142 11.05 3.44 -12.63
C HIS A 142 10.04 2.31 -12.66
N PHE A 143 10.44 1.18 -13.23
CA PHE A 143 9.69 -0.08 -13.30
C PHE A 143 10.63 -1.23 -12.93
N ASN A 144 10.21 -2.06 -11.98
CA ASN A 144 10.92 -3.28 -11.60
C ASN A 144 10.01 -4.48 -11.84
N ASP A 145 10.44 -5.39 -12.68
CA ASP A 145 9.79 -6.67 -12.95
C ASP A 145 10.39 -7.76 -12.05
N GLY A 146 9.56 -8.42 -11.26
CA GLY A 146 9.96 -9.43 -10.30
C GLY A 146 10.28 -8.88 -8.90
N GLU A 147 10.82 -9.78 -8.04
CA GLU A 147 11.21 -9.44 -6.66
C GLU A 147 12.21 -8.27 -6.63
N MET A 148 12.03 -7.39 -5.66
CA MET A 148 12.93 -6.26 -5.43
C MET A 148 13.58 -6.38 -4.05
N SER A 149 14.90 -6.33 -3.98
CA SER A 149 15.61 -6.36 -2.70
C SER A 149 15.39 -5.07 -1.91
N LYS A 150 15.55 -5.14 -0.59
CA LYS A 150 15.47 -3.97 0.29
C LYS A 150 16.44 -2.87 -0.14
N GLU A 151 17.67 -3.25 -0.49
CA GLU A 151 18.73 -2.35 -0.92
C GLU A 151 18.38 -1.63 -2.22
N ASP A 152 17.82 -2.34 -3.20
CA ASP A 152 17.42 -1.77 -4.48
C ASP A 152 16.20 -0.85 -4.32
N LEU A 153 15.23 -1.25 -3.47
CA LEU A 153 14.07 -0.43 -3.14
C LEU A 153 14.49 0.88 -2.47
N GLU A 154 15.34 0.83 -1.44
CA GLU A 154 15.85 2.03 -0.76
C GLU A 154 16.67 2.92 -1.70
N LYS A 155 17.53 2.33 -2.53
CA LYS A 155 18.35 3.04 -3.51
C LYS A 155 17.46 3.77 -4.52
N THR A 156 16.45 3.10 -5.05
CA THR A 156 15.52 3.69 -6.03
C THR A 156 14.73 4.83 -5.41
N ILE A 157 14.21 4.65 -4.18
CA ILE A 157 13.54 5.72 -3.44
C ILE A 157 14.47 6.92 -3.27
N ASN A 158 15.69 6.74 -2.76
CA ASN A 158 16.62 7.83 -2.51
C ASN A 158 17.03 8.60 -3.79
N ASN A 159 17.05 7.92 -4.94
CA ASN A 159 17.36 8.55 -6.22
C ASN A 159 16.24 9.48 -6.71
N HIS A 160 14.99 9.18 -6.40
CA HIS A 160 13.82 9.90 -6.90
C HIS A 160 13.10 10.77 -5.86
N LEU A 161 13.44 10.64 -4.57
CA LEU A 161 12.80 11.39 -3.49
C LEU A 161 13.31 12.84 -3.37
N LYS A 162 14.37 13.17 -4.07
CA LYS A 162 15.02 14.50 -4.05
C LYS A 162 14.16 15.62 -4.60
#